data_4e3e9322860c1e34ac81028f9ab16eb3
#
_entry.id   4e3e9322860c1e34ac81028f9ab16eb3
#
_cell.length_a   1.000
_cell.length_b   1.000
_cell.length_c   1.000
_cell.angle_alpha   90.00
_cell.angle_beta   90.00
_cell.angle_gamma   90.00
#
_symmetry.space_group_name_H-M   'P 1'
#
loop_
_entity.id
_entity.type
_entity.pdbx_description
1 polymer ?
#
loop_
_entity_poly.entity_id
_entity_poly.type
_entity_poly.pdbx_seq_one_letter_code
_entity_poly.pdbx_strand_id
1 'polypeptide(L)'
;MYSTKVTNYPYICGCMEQNIPAIYAAPLQGFTEAAWRNAHEQTFGGVDAYYTPFIRLEKGEIRNKDKREVLPRQNTVSHLIPQLVASEPEELNQLAGFLASQGYREIDVNMGCPFPLIANRGKGSGILPYPEKVAALLDAMRQLPEIRFSVK
;
A
#
# COMPACT_ATOMS: atom_id res chain seq x y z
N MET A 1 -28.31 -17.27 -3.47
CA MET A 1 -27.74 -16.24 -2.56
C MET A 1 -27.11 -16.98 -1.38
N TYR A 2 -25.88 -17.45 -1.53
CA TYR A 2 -25.16 -18.19 -0.48
C TYR A 2 -23.87 -17.46 -0.19
N SER A 3 -23.89 -16.67 0.90
CA SER A 3 -22.68 -16.17 1.55
C SER A 3 -22.16 -17.29 2.46
N THR A 4 -21.28 -18.11 1.98
CA THR A 4 -20.52 -19.03 2.83
C THR A 4 -19.20 -18.36 3.18
N LYS A 5 -19.22 -17.57 4.26
CA LYS A 5 -17.99 -17.36 5.02
C LYS A 5 -17.53 -18.75 5.46
N VAL A 6 -16.38 -19.20 4.97
CA VAL A 6 -15.71 -20.40 5.46
C VAL A 6 -15.16 -20.08 6.85
N THR A 7 -16.08 -20.07 7.81
CA THR A 7 -15.74 -20.07 9.24
C THR A 7 -15.93 -21.50 9.70
N ASN A 8 -14.88 -22.30 9.66
CA ASN A 8 -14.64 -23.43 10.57
C ASN A 8 -13.69 -24.42 9.94
N TYR A 9 -12.44 -24.38 10.31
CA TYR A 9 -11.57 -25.54 10.35
C TYR A 9 -11.54 -26.05 11.81
N PRO A 10 -12.33 -27.10 12.17
CA PRO A 10 -12.41 -27.58 13.55
C PRO A 10 -11.32 -28.60 13.92
N TYR A 11 -10.19 -28.60 13.28
CA TYR A 11 -9.14 -29.60 13.51
C TYR A 11 -7.80 -29.00 13.89
N ILE A 12 -7.76 -28.17 14.95
CA ILE A 12 -6.59 -28.07 15.81
C ILE A 12 -7.07 -27.90 17.25
N CYS A 13 -6.71 -28.91 18.03
CA CYS A 13 -7.02 -29.12 19.42
C CYS A 13 -6.75 -27.91 20.32
N GLY A 14 -7.77 -27.54 21.11
CA GLY A 14 -7.65 -27.01 22.49
C GLY A 14 -6.96 -25.66 22.70
N CYS A 15 -7.77 -24.65 23.03
CA CYS A 15 -7.40 -23.53 23.95
C CYS A 15 -6.12 -22.76 23.63
N MET A 16 -6.02 -22.19 22.44
CA MET A 16 -5.29 -20.95 22.20
C MET A 16 -6.29 -19.97 21.61
N GLU A 17 -6.37 -18.78 22.14
CA GLU A 17 -6.85 -17.63 21.36
C GLU A 17 -6.04 -17.67 20.06
N GLN A 18 -6.70 -18.10 18.98
CA GLN A 18 -6.03 -18.23 17.68
C GLN A 18 -5.78 -16.82 17.23
N ASN A 19 -4.56 -16.36 17.46
CA ASN A 19 -4.04 -15.17 16.81
C ASN A 19 -3.89 -15.53 15.31
N ILE A 20 -5.02 -15.48 14.58
CA ILE A 20 -5.02 -15.74 13.15
C ILE A 20 -4.18 -14.61 12.54
N PRO A 21 -3.06 -14.94 11.89
CA PRO A 21 -2.22 -13.91 11.30
C PRO A 21 -3.01 -13.12 10.25
N ALA A 22 -2.88 -11.79 10.27
CA ALA A 22 -3.49 -10.95 9.27
C ALA A 22 -2.92 -11.27 7.88
N ILE A 23 -3.80 -11.35 6.88
CA ILE A 23 -3.43 -11.63 5.49
C ILE A 23 -3.57 -10.35 4.67
N TYR A 24 -2.47 -9.94 4.05
CA TYR A 24 -2.43 -8.73 3.22
C TYR A 24 -2.16 -9.07 1.76
N ALA A 25 -2.97 -8.52 0.85
CA ALA A 25 -2.72 -8.63 -0.59
C ALA A 25 -1.60 -7.67 -0.99
N ALA A 26 -0.42 -8.21 -1.28
CA ALA A 26 0.76 -7.44 -1.65
C ALA A 26 0.58 -6.67 -2.98
N PRO A 27 1.15 -5.46 -3.10
CA PRO A 27 1.06 -4.68 -4.32
C PRO A 27 2.00 -5.23 -5.40
N LEU A 28 1.46 -5.48 -6.60
CA LEU A 28 2.20 -5.85 -7.79
C LEU A 28 1.85 -4.91 -8.94
N GLN A 29 2.82 -4.10 -9.37
CA GLN A 29 2.64 -3.13 -10.44
C GLN A 29 2.21 -3.80 -11.74
N GLY A 30 1.04 -3.39 -12.28
CA GLY A 30 0.47 -3.95 -13.51
C GLY A 30 -0.38 -5.21 -13.30
N PHE A 31 -0.50 -5.74 -12.08
CA PHE A 31 -1.26 -6.95 -11.78
C PHE A 31 -2.36 -6.70 -10.75
N THR A 32 -2.05 -6.15 -9.59
CA THR A 32 -3.01 -5.94 -8.52
C THR A 32 -3.66 -4.55 -8.59
N GLU A 33 -4.10 -4.16 -9.80
CA GLU A 33 -4.83 -2.92 -10.04
C GLU A 33 -6.25 -2.99 -9.46
N ALA A 34 -6.97 -1.88 -9.41
CA ALA A 34 -8.30 -1.78 -8.77
C ALA A 34 -9.28 -2.86 -9.24
N ALA A 35 -9.29 -3.15 -10.54
CA ALA A 35 -10.17 -4.21 -11.09
C ALA A 35 -9.89 -5.58 -10.49
N TRP A 36 -8.60 -5.94 -10.33
CA TRP A 36 -8.22 -7.21 -9.71
C TRP A 36 -8.60 -7.23 -8.22
N ARG A 37 -8.29 -6.18 -7.46
CA ARG A 37 -8.60 -6.11 -6.03
C ARG A 37 -10.09 -6.26 -5.78
N ASN A 38 -10.92 -5.52 -6.53
CA ASN A 38 -12.37 -5.56 -6.41
C ASN A 38 -12.92 -6.96 -6.74
N ALA A 39 -12.45 -7.56 -7.85
CA ALA A 39 -12.87 -8.90 -8.24
C ALA A 39 -12.44 -9.96 -7.23
N HIS A 40 -11.21 -9.86 -6.71
CA HIS A 40 -10.69 -10.79 -5.70
C HIS A 40 -11.52 -10.73 -4.41
N GLU A 41 -11.78 -9.56 -3.88
CA GLU A 41 -12.58 -9.43 -2.66
C GLU A 41 -14.01 -9.91 -2.85
N GLN A 42 -14.62 -9.60 -3.99
CA GLN A 42 -15.98 -10.04 -4.32
C GLN A 42 -16.10 -11.56 -4.46
N THR A 43 -15.06 -12.21 -4.99
CA THR A 43 -15.10 -13.64 -5.33
C THR A 43 -14.60 -14.51 -4.19
N PHE A 44 -13.49 -14.13 -3.58
CA PHE A 44 -12.77 -14.95 -2.58
C PHE A 44 -12.84 -14.35 -1.18
N GLY A 45 -12.58 -13.06 -1.04
CA GLY A 45 -12.45 -12.41 0.26
C GLY A 45 -11.28 -12.96 1.07
N GLY A 46 -11.38 -12.90 2.41
CA GLY A 46 -10.39 -13.49 3.33
C GLY A 46 -9.06 -12.75 3.42
N VAL A 47 -8.99 -11.52 2.92
CA VAL A 47 -7.85 -10.62 3.00
C VAL A 47 -8.21 -9.46 3.92
N ASP A 48 -7.34 -9.13 4.87
CA ASP A 48 -7.56 -8.06 5.85
C ASP A 48 -7.27 -6.68 5.29
N ALA A 49 -6.33 -6.57 4.34
CA ALA A 49 -6.07 -5.33 3.63
C ALA A 49 -5.49 -5.58 2.23
N TYR A 50 -5.84 -4.70 1.31
CA TYR A 50 -5.31 -4.64 -0.05
C TYR A 50 -4.37 -3.45 -0.19
N TYR A 51 -3.19 -3.68 -0.76
CA TYR A 51 -2.25 -2.61 -1.09
C TYR A 51 -2.35 -2.23 -2.56
N THR A 52 -2.28 -0.93 -2.85
CA THR A 52 -2.25 -0.50 -4.25
C THR A 52 -0.85 -0.65 -4.85
N PRO A 53 -0.71 -0.85 -6.18
CA PRO A 53 0.51 -0.48 -6.85
C PRO A 53 0.95 0.92 -6.46
N PHE A 54 2.28 1.14 -6.29
CA PHE A 54 2.74 2.44 -5.79
C PHE A 54 2.43 3.60 -6.76
N ILE A 55 2.01 4.70 -6.19
CA ILE A 55 1.94 5.99 -6.89
C ILE A 55 3.30 6.69 -6.83
N ARG A 56 3.59 7.52 -7.82
CA ARG A 56 4.84 8.28 -7.90
C ARG A 56 4.66 9.61 -8.61
N LEU A 57 5.61 10.51 -8.38
CA LEU A 57 5.73 11.71 -9.20
C LEU A 57 6.49 11.40 -10.51
N GLU A 58 6.01 11.98 -11.58
CA GLU A 58 6.66 12.04 -12.88
C GLU A 58 6.61 13.50 -13.36
N LYS A 59 7.78 14.12 -13.53
CA LYS A 59 7.90 15.55 -13.84
C LYS A 59 7.15 16.46 -12.85
N GLY A 60 7.18 16.11 -11.56
CA GLY A 60 6.53 16.89 -10.49
C GLY A 60 5.04 16.64 -10.32
N GLU A 61 4.42 15.78 -11.12
CA GLU A 61 2.99 15.45 -11.04
C GLU A 61 2.74 13.96 -10.82
N ILE A 62 1.63 13.63 -10.16
CA ILE A 62 1.18 12.25 -10.03
C ILE A 62 0.57 11.81 -11.35
N ARG A 63 1.02 10.69 -11.90
CA ARG A 63 0.50 10.16 -13.17
C ARG A 63 -1.00 9.86 -13.07
N ASN A 64 -1.75 10.16 -14.12
CA ASN A 64 -3.19 9.90 -14.17
C ASN A 64 -3.54 8.40 -13.97
N LYS A 65 -2.68 7.49 -14.46
CA LYS A 65 -2.85 6.06 -14.20
C LYS A 65 -2.78 5.76 -12.69
N ASP A 66 -1.78 6.30 -12.00
CA ASP A 66 -1.58 6.07 -10.56
C ASP A 66 -2.70 6.71 -9.74
N LYS A 67 -3.17 7.92 -10.11
CA LYS A 67 -4.33 8.55 -9.46
C LYS A 67 -5.56 7.64 -9.50
N ARG A 68 -5.84 7.01 -10.66
CA ARG A 68 -7.00 6.12 -10.78
C ARG A 68 -6.95 4.94 -9.83
N GLU A 69 -5.77 4.39 -9.56
CA GLU A 69 -5.59 3.23 -8.69
C GLU A 69 -5.95 3.50 -7.22
N VAL A 70 -5.89 4.76 -6.80
CA VAL A 70 -6.14 5.17 -5.42
C VAL A 70 -7.44 5.96 -5.23
N LEU A 71 -8.20 6.24 -6.29
CA LEU A 71 -9.48 6.95 -6.13
C LEU A 71 -10.50 6.05 -5.42
N PRO A 72 -11.14 6.52 -4.32
CA PRO A 72 -12.12 5.73 -3.57
C PRO A 72 -13.26 5.17 -4.45
N ARG A 73 -13.72 5.96 -5.41
CA ARG A 73 -14.81 5.56 -6.33
C ARG A 73 -14.48 4.36 -7.23
N GLN A 74 -13.22 4.00 -7.37
CA GLN A 74 -12.76 2.88 -8.20
C GLN A 74 -12.38 1.65 -7.38
N ASN A 75 -12.40 1.77 -6.06
CA ASN A 75 -12.04 0.70 -5.14
C ASN A 75 -13.24 0.37 -4.25
N THR A 76 -13.72 -0.86 -4.33
CA THR A 76 -14.83 -1.36 -3.52
C THR A 76 -14.37 -2.28 -2.40
N VAL A 77 -13.06 -2.50 -2.28
CA VAL A 77 -12.48 -3.32 -1.21
C VAL A 77 -12.70 -2.67 0.16
N SER A 78 -12.91 -3.49 1.17
CA SER A 78 -13.25 -3.06 2.53
C SER A 78 -12.13 -2.28 3.21
N HIS A 79 -10.87 -2.65 2.93
CA HIS A 79 -9.69 -1.97 3.49
C HIS A 79 -8.61 -1.83 2.41
N LEU A 80 -8.37 -0.60 1.99
CA LEU A 80 -7.36 -0.25 0.99
C LEU A 80 -6.26 0.60 1.61
N ILE A 81 -5.02 0.15 1.48
CA ILE A 81 -3.82 0.89 1.88
C ILE A 81 -3.07 1.32 0.62
N PRO A 82 -3.09 2.60 0.26
CA PRO A 82 -2.33 3.08 -0.88
C PRO A 82 -0.83 3.03 -0.59
N GLN A 83 -0.06 2.60 -1.60
CA GLN A 83 1.39 2.62 -1.54
C GLN A 83 1.95 3.78 -2.36
N LEU A 84 2.99 4.44 -1.86
CA LEU A 84 3.76 5.43 -2.59
C LEU A 84 5.24 5.03 -2.71
N VAL A 85 5.97 5.64 -3.65
CA VAL A 85 7.42 5.54 -3.74
C VAL A 85 8.02 6.94 -3.88
N ALA A 86 8.94 7.27 -2.98
CA ALA A 86 9.64 8.56 -2.94
C ALA A 86 11.12 8.34 -2.63
N SER A 87 11.95 9.31 -2.94
CA SER A 87 13.37 9.38 -2.56
C SER A 87 13.73 10.62 -1.75
N GLU A 88 12.83 11.60 -1.74
CA GLU A 88 13.03 12.88 -1.05
C GLU A 88 11.78 13.25 -0.23
N PRO A 89 11.95 13.98 0.91
CA PRO A 89 10.85 14.41 1.77
C PRO A 89 9.74 15.17 1.04
N GLU A 90 10.08 16.03 0.11
CA GLU A 90 9.13 16.84 -0.66
C GLU A 90 8.22 15.98 -1.51
N GLU A 91 8.76 14.93 -2.15
CA GLU A 91 7.98 13.97 -2.91
C GLU A 91 7.01 13.19 -2.00
N LEU A 92 7.51 12.73 -0.84
CA LEU A 92 6.70 12.03 0.15
C LEU A 92 5.54 12.91 0.60
N ASN A 93 5.82 14.15 0.98
CA ASN A 93 4.82 15.10 1.46
C ASN A 93 3.75 15.38 0.40
N GLN A 94 4.15 15.57 -0.87
CA GLN A 94 3.21 15.82 -1.96
C GLN A 94 2.31 14.60 -2.21
N LEU A 95 2.88 13.39 -2.24
CA LEU A 95 2.13 12.15 -2.45
C LEU A 95 1.22 11.83 -1.26
N ALA A 96 1.71 11.95 -0.05
CA ALA A 96 0.96 11.73 1.17
C ALA A 96 -0.19 12.75 1.32
N GLY A 97 0.07 14.03 1.03
CA GLY A 97 -0.95 15.08 1.02
C GLY A 97 -2.07 14.80 0.01
N PHE A 98 -1.73 14.33 -1.19
CA PHE A 98 -2.73 13.89 -2.16
C PHE A 98 -3.56 12.71 -1.64
N LEU A 99 -2.94 11.68 -1.07
CA LEU A 99 -3.64 10.53 -0.51
C LEU A 99 -4.53 10.92 0.66
N ALA A 100 -4.04 11.79 1.56
CA ALA A 100 -4.80 12.32 2.67
C ALA A 100 -6.04 13.11 2.21
N SER A 101 -5.93 13.87 1.11
CA SER A 101 -7.06 14.58 0.49
C SER A 101 -8.13 13.63 -0.08
N GLN A 102 -7.76 12.39 -0.42
CA GLN A 102 -8.70 11.34 -0.82
C GLN A 102 -9.31 10.58 0.38
N GLY A 103 -8.96 10.95 1.62
CA GLY A 103 -9.48 10.35 2.84
C GLY A 103 -8.62 9.25 3.46
N TYR A 104 -7.48 8.91 2.86
CA TYR A 104 -6.59 7.88 3.42
C TYR A 104 -5.87 8.37 4.67
N ARG A 105 -5.78 7.48 5.66
CA ARG A 105 -5.05 7.69 6.92
C ARG A 105 -4.01 6.60 7.18
N GLU A 106 -3.91 5.64 6.28
CA GLU A 106 -2.89 4.60 6.25
C GLU A 106 -2.21 4.64 4.90
N ILE A 107 -0.88 4.71 4.89
CA ILE A 107 -0.08 4.81 3.67
C ILE A 107 1.15 3.92 3.81
N ASP A 108 1.44 3.14 2.79
CA ASP A 108 2.64 2.32 2.73
C ASP A 108 3.72 2.97 1.84
N VAL A 109 4.96 2.91 2.29
CA VAL A 109 6.11 3.47 1.54
C VAL A 109 6.96 2.35 0.99
N ASN A 110 7.09 2.31 -0.34
CA ASN A 110 7.89 1.30 -1.02
C ASN A 110 9.39 1.61 -0.90
N MET A 111 10.12 0.75 -0.18
CA MET A 111 11.59 0.76 -0.09
C MET A 111 12.22 -0.55 -0.58
N GLY A 112 11.47 -1.37 -1.33
CA GLY A 112 11.92 -2.70 -1.73
C GLY A 112 11.84 -3.00 -3.23
N CYS A 113 11.26 -2.12 -4.05
CA CYS A 113 11.14 -2.38 -5.49
C CYS A 113 12.50 -2.37 -6.17
N PRO A 114 12.97 -3.51 -6.75
CA PRO A 114 14.28 -3.58 -7.38
C PRO A 114 14.24 -3.19 -8.87
N PHE A 115 13.07 -2.83 -9.40
CA PHE A 115 12.91 -2.56 -10.83
C PHE A 115 13.83 -1.40 -11.25
N PRO A 116 14.68 -1.57 -12.30
CA PRO A 116 15.73 -0.62 -12.64
C PRO A 116 15.25 0.82 -12.87
N LEU A 117 14.06 1.01 -13.47
CA LEU A 117 13.48 2.36 -13.67
C LEU A 117 13.12 3.07 -12.36
N ILE A 118 13.06 2.36 -11.25
CA ILE A 118 12.79 2.87 -9.91
C ILE A 118 14.09 2.91 -9.12
N ALA A 119 14.80 1.77 -9.01
CA ALA A 119 15.99 1.63 -8.20
C ALA A 119 17.14 2.55 -8.69
N ASN A 120 17.37 2.67 -9.99
CA ASN A 120 18.40 3.54 -10.55
C ASN A 120 18.11 5.04 -10.32
N ARG A 121 16.90 5.38 -9.86
CA ARG A 121 16.53 6.75 -9.46
C ARG A 121 16.59 6.96 -7.95
N GLY A 122 17.21 6.05 -7.21
CA GLY A 122 17.30 6.11 -5.74
C GLY A 122 15.97 5.89 -5.03
N LYS A 123 14.98 5.23 -5.69
CA LYS A 123 13.66 4.92 -5.13
C LYS A 123 13.49 3.41 -4.92
N GLY A 124 12.50 3.02 -4.14
CA GLY A 124 12.32 1.60 -3.81
C GLY A 124 13.58 1.04 -3.15
N SER A 125 14.10 -0.10 -3.64
CA SER A 125 15.36 -0.66 -3.10
C SER A 125 16.58 0.21 -3.35
N GLY A 126 16.52 1.12 -4.33
CA GLY A 126 17.62 2.03 -4.67
C GLY A 126 17.91 3.10 -3.61
N ILE A 127 17.02 3.31 -2.63
CA ILE A 127 17.28 4.24 -1.51
C ILE A 127 18.10 3.59 -0.39
N LEU A 128 18.06 2.26 -0.27
CA LEU A 128 18.65 1.52 0.86
C LEU A 128 20.16 1.73 1.06
N PRO A 129 20.98 1.93 0.00
CA PRO A 129 22.40 2.27 0.17
C PRO A 129 22.65 3.65 0.81
N TYR A 130 21.62 4.47 1.00
CA TYR A 130 21.70 5.85 1.48
C TYR A 130 20.90 6.00 2.79
N PRO A 131 21.43 5.56 3.95
CA PRO A 131 20.72 5.58 5.23
C PRO A 131 20.29 7.00 5.66
N GLU A 132 21.04 8.04 5.28
CA GLU A 132 20.68 9.43 5.52
C GLU A 132 19.39 9.84 4.78
N LYS A 133 19.17 9.32 3.57
CA LYS A 133 17.93 9.56 2.82
C LYS A 133 16.76 8.81 3.43
N VAL A 134 17.00 7.58 3.86
CA VAL A 134 15.97 6.80 4.59
C VAL A 134 15.56 7.54 5.86
N ALA A 135 16.54 8.03 6.64
CA ALA A 135 16.28 8.81 7.85
C ALA A 135 15.45 10.08 7.55
N ALA A 136 15.81 10.82 6.49
CA ALA A 136 15.07 12.02 6.08
C ALA A 136 13.61 11.71 5.72
N LEU A 137 13.33 10.59 5.02
CA LEU A 137 11.96 10.16 4.74
C LEU A 137 11.21 9.78 6.02
N LEU A 138 11.85 9.05 6.95
CA LEU A 138 11.23 8.68 8.23
C LEU A 138 10.91 9.91 9.07
N ASP A 139 11.78 10.92 9.06
CA ASP A 139 11.53 12.19 9.76
C ASP A 139 10.37 12.95 9.11
N ALA A 140 10.27 12.97 7.78
CA ALA A 140 9.12 13.55 7.10
C ALA A 140 7.80 12.83 7.44
N MET A 141 7.80 11.50 7.54
CA MET A 141 6.62 10.73 7.99
C MET A 141 6.20 11.12 9.41
N ARG A 142 7.15 11.33 10.32
CA ARG A 142 6.87 11.75 11.71
C ARG A 142 6.22 13.12 11.81
N GLN A 143 6.41 13.99 10.80
CA GLN A 143 5.77 15.31 10.74
C GLN A 143 4.28 15.24 10.30
N LEU A 144 3.76 14.06 9.95
CA LEU A 144 2.39 13.81 9.53
C LEU A 144 1.69 12.85 10.50
N PRO A 145 1.48 13.24 11.77
CA PRO A 145 1.02 12.33 12.84
C PRO A 145 -0.40 11.81 12.61
N GLU A 146 -1.18 12.45 11.73
CA GLU A 146 -2.52 12.01 11.35
C GLU A 146 -2.52 10.83 10.37
N ILE A 147 -1.36 10.45 9.84
CA ILE A 147 -1.19 9.35 8.89
C ILE A 147 -0.37 8.23 9.55
N ARG A 148 -0.90 7.03 9.52
CA ARG A 148 -0.18 5.82 9.91
C ARG A 148 0.64 5.32 8.72
N PHE A 149 1.95 5.39 8.82
CA PHE A 149 2.84 4.88 7.79
C PHE A 149 3.31 3.46 8.09
N SER A 150 3.39 2.63 7.04
CA SER A 150 4.15 1.40 6.98
C SER A 150 5.24 1.48 5.91
N VAL A 151 6.21 0.60 5.99
CA VAL A 151 7.32 0.52 5.03
C VAL A 151 7.44 -0.92 4.54
N LYS A 152 7.55 -1.08 3.24
CA LYS A 152 7.74 -2.38 2.60
C LYS A 152 9.11 -2.46 1.95
#